data_7907a4ea016956f63e509d7dc06c7ac2
#
_entry.id   7907a4ea016956f63e509d7dc06c7ac2
#
_cell.length_a   1.000
_cell.length_b   1.000
_cell.length_c   1.000
_cell.angle_alpha   90.00
_cell.angle_beta   90.00
_cell.angle_gamma   90.00
#
_symmetry.space_group_name_H-M   'P 1'
#
loop_
_entity.id
_entity.type
_entity.pdbx_description
1 polymer ?
#
loop_
_entity_poly.entity_id
_entity_poly.type
_entity_poly.pdbx_seq_one_letter_code
_entity_poly.pdbx_strand_id
1 'polypeptide(L)'
;MSEFNIDAKQISDSLKETLGDWQDSVKDDLVGYVSAVADGVARVKGLENVMASELLEFPGGLVGVALNLEEDSIGVVLMGDSNHIEEGMPVKQTGEVLSIGVGDGFLGRVIDPLGNPIDGKGPIEFTERRRLELQAPSVVERQPVGEPLQTGIKAIDSMIPIGRGQRELIIGDRQIGKTAVAVDTIINQKDTDVKCIYVAIGQKSSTVAEVVERFEQEGVLDKVVIVNAPASAAAALQMYAPYAGSACLLYTSPSPRDS
;
A
#
# COMPACT_ATOMS: atom_id res chain seq x y z
N MET A 1 21.67 69.38 3.36
CA MET A 1 21.38 68.22 4.23
C MET A 1 19.88 68.03 4.19
N SER A 2 19.38 67.05 3.41
CA SER A 2 17.97 66.73 3.33
C SER A 2 17.68 65.74 4.46
N GLU A 3 16.86 66.17 5.44
CA GLU A 3 16.33 65.32 6.47
C GLU A 3 15.44 64.22 5.85
N PHE A 4 15.85 63.00 5.98
CA PHE A 4 15.02 61.82 5.66
C PHE A 4 13.97 61.71 6.77
N ASN A 5 12.80 62.27 6.54
CA ASN A 5 11.65 62.13 7.46
C ASN A 5 10.98 60.78 7.14
N ILE A 6 11.33 59.76 7.91
CA ILE A 6 10.72 58.44 7.78
C ILE A 6 9.38 58.48 8.55
N ASP A 7 8.27 58.54 7.81
CA ASP A 7 6.95 58.47 8.38
C ASP A 7 6.63 57.02 8.86
N ALA A 8 6.65 56.84 10.16
CA ALA A 8 6.38 55.55 10.82
C ALA A 8 5.00 54.96 10.42
N LYS A 9 4.09 55.84 9.99
CA LYS A 9 2.78 55.42 9.52
C LYS A 9 2.82 54.78 8.12
N GLN A 10 3.62 55.34 7.22
CA GLN A 10 3.83 54.75 5.87
C GLN A 10 4.51 53.40 5.94
N ILE A 11 5.45 53.19 6.85
CA ILE A 11 6.10 51.87 7.07
C ILE A 11 5.09 50.86 7.66
N SER A 12 4.28 51.33 8.61
CA SER A 12 3.24 50.46 9.22
C SER A 12 2.16 50.05 8.19
N ASP A 13 1.78 50.94 7.29
CA ASP A 13 0.78 50.66 6.25
C ASP A 13 1.34 49.76 5.15
N SER A 14 2.59 49.97 4.73
CA SER A 14 3.29 49.05 3.79
C SER A 14 3.53 47.67 4.38
N LEU A 15 3.85 47.57 5.66
CA LEU A 15 3.96 46.27 6.37
C LEU A 15 2.61 45.57 6.49
N LYS A 16 1.53 46.32 6.73
CA LYS A 16 0.18 45.74 6.77
C LYS A 16 -0.30 45.30 5.39
N GLU A 17 0.05 46.01 4.33
CA GLU A 17 -0.28 45.63 2.96
C GLU A 17 0.50 44.41 2.52
N THR A 18 1.78 44.31 2.88
CA THR A 18 2.65 43.13 2.61
C THR A 18 2.29 41.92 3.47
N LEU A 19 1.85 42.13 4.72
CA LEU A 19 1.41 41.08 5.64
C LEU A 19 -0.06 40.70 5.45
N GLY A 20 -0.88 41.56 4.86
CA GLY A 20 -2.30 41.29 4.60
C GLY A 20 -2.55 40.22 3.54
N ASP A 21 -1.61 39.97 2.63
CA ASP A 21 -1.65 38.89 1.66
C ASP A 21 -1.01 37.59 2.17
N TRP A 22 -0.41 37.62 3.34
CA TRP A 22 0.08 36.43 4.02
C TRP A 22 -1.09 35.82 4.79
N GLN A 23 -1.99 35.17 4.11
CA GLN A 23 -2.82 34.15 4.73
C GLN A 23 -1.90 32.99 5.09
N ASP A 24 -1.61 32.93 6.36
CA ASP A 24 -0.96 31.82 7.02
C ASP A 24 -1.76 30.53 6.76
N SER A 25 -1.48 29.89 5.63
CA SER A 25 -1.70 28.47 5.50
C SER A 25 -0.47 27.75 6.09
N VAL A 26 -0.03 28.17 7.25
CA VAL A 26 0.73 27.30 8.15
C VAL A 26 -0.30 26.31 8.67
N LYS A 27 -0.51 25.23 7.92
CA LYS A 27 -0.72 23.95 8.57
C LYS A 27 0.50 23.86 9.49
N ASP A 28 0.28 23.88 10.80
CA ASP A 28 1.28 23.43 11.75
C ASP A 28 1.66 22.02 11.29
N ASP A 29 2.69 21.90 10.45
CA ASP A 29 3.30 20.65 10.12
C ASP A 29 3.86 20.16 11.44
N LEU A 30 3.12 19.27 12.10
CA LEU A 30 3.58 18.62 13.32
C LEU A 30 4.83 17.84 12.94
N VAL A 31 5.99 18.40 13.29
CA VAL A 31 7.30 17.90 12.92
C VAL A 31 7.94 17.31 14.17
N GLY A 32 8.16 16.00 14.15
CA GLY A 32 9.00 15.30 15.11
C GLY A 32 10.42 15.12 14.59
N TYR A 33 11.22 14.37 15.30
CA TYR A 33 12.59 14.03 14.91
C TYR A 33 12.93 12.58 15.24
N VAL A 34 13.80 11.99 14.42
CA VAL A 34 14.33 10.64 14.64
C VAL A 34 15.24 10.65 15.88
N SER A 35 14.94 9.84 16.86
CA SER A 35 15.76 9.67 18.08
C SER A 35 16.65 8.44 18.03
N ALA A 36 16.32 7.45 17.22
CA ALA A 36 17.11 6.27 16.94
C ALA A 36 16.62 5.60 15.65
N VAL A 37 17.51 4.92 14.93
CA VAL A 37 17.15 4.10 13.77
C VAL A 37 17.99 2.83 13.77
N ALA A 38 17.33 1.69 13.56
CA ALA A 38 17.99 0.39 13.41
C ALA A 38 17.09 -0.58 12.66
N ASP A 39 17.66 -1.38 11.78
CA ASP A 39 17.01 -2.53 11.11
C ASP A 39 15.64 -2.22 10.48
N GLY A 40 15.49 -1.06 9.85
CA GLY A 40 14.23 -0.65 9.21
C GLY A 40 13.15 -0.15 10.18
N VAL A 41 13.51 0.09 11.44
CA VAL A 41 12.66 0.70 12.46
C VAL A 41 13.26 2.01 12.91
N ALA A 42 12.46 3.07 12.95
CA ALA A 42 12.83 4.36 13.53
C ALA A 42 12.05 4.61 14.81
N ARG A 43 12.70 5.27 15.77
CA ARG A 43 12.04 5.82 16.94
C ARG A 43 11.96 7.33 16.77
N VAL A 44 10.74 7.87 16.83
CA VAL A 44 10.46 9.29 16.59
C VAL A 44 9.98 9.93 17.88
N LYS A 45 10.38 11.19 18.13
CA LYS A 45 9.94 12.02 19.25
C LYS A 45 9.40 13.35 18.76
N GLY A 46 8.62 14.04 19.61
CA GLY A 46 8.10 15.37 19.34
C GLY A 46 6.77 15.40 18.55
N LEU A 47 6.14 14.26 18.35
CA LEU A 47 4.80 14.16 17.78
C LEU A 47 3.83 13.68 18.85
N GLU A 48 2.84 14.51 19.21
CA GLU A 48 1.95 14.26 20.36
C GLU A 48 0.65 13.55 20.00
N ASN A 49 0.16 13.68 18.76
CA ASN A 49 -1.18 13.25 18.37
C ASN A 49 -1.18 12.22 17.20
N VAL A 50 -0.17 11.37 17.15
CA VAL A 50 -0.08 10.35 16.09
C VAL A 50 -1.06 9.22 16.35
N MET A 51 -1.79 8.83 15.31
CA MET A 51 -2.69 7.68 15.36
C MET A 51 -1.93 6.37 15.13
N ALA A 52 -2.44 5.27 15.68
CA ALA A 52 -1.94 3.94 15.32
C ALA A 52 -2.13 3.68 13.83
N SER A 53 -1.12 3.09 13.19
CA SER A 53 -1.05 2.84 11.73
C SER A 53 -1.06 4.12 10.87
N GLU A 54 -0.75 5.29 11.45
CA GLU A 54 -0.59 6.53 10.71
C GLU A 54 0.71 6.53 9.90
N LEU A 55 0.63 7.13 8.71
CA LEU A 55 1.78 7.34 7.84
C LEU A 55 2.58 8.56 8.33
N LEU A 56 3.88 8.40 8.45
CA LEU A 56 4.84 9.47 8.74
C LEU A 56 5.79 9.63 7.57
N GLU A 57 6.03 10.85 7.15
CA GLU A 57 6.94 11.17 6.04
C GLU A 57 8.33 11.51 6.57
N PHE A 58 9.32 10.80 6.04
CA PHE A 58 10.75 10.97 6.31
C PHE A 58 11.44 11.69 5.16
N PRO A 59 12.64 12.25 5.38
CA PRO A 59 13.44 12.84 4.32
C PRO A 59 13.66 11.88 3.15
N GLY A 60 13.70 12.41 1.92
CA GLY A 60 13.86 11.60 0.72
C GLY A 60 12.57 10.95 0.21
N GLY A 61 11.40 11.28 0.78
CA GLY A 61 10.12 10.69 0.39
C GLY A 61 9.89 9.28 0.94
N LEU A 62 10.72 8.84 1.89
CA LEU A 62 10.49 7.57 2.58
C LEU A 62 9.28 7.72 3.52
N VAL A 63 8.43 6.71 3.50
CA VAL A 63 7.23 6.64 4.36
C VAL A 63 7.45 5.60 5.44
N GLY A 64 7.02 5.91 6.65
CA GLY A 64 6.98 4.98 7.78
C GLY A 64 5.57 4.84 8.34
N VAL A 65 5.31 3.74 9.02
CA VAL A 65 4.02 3.45 9.67
C VAL A 65 4.22 3.45 11.19
N ALA A 66 3.46 4.27 11.90
CA ALA A 66 3.46 4.33 13.36
C ALA A 66 2.76 3.09 13.92
N LEU A 67 3.52 2.18 14.53
CA LEU A 67 2.97 0.94 15.11
C LEU A 67 2.92 0.96 16.63
N ASN A 68 3.94 1.48 17.26
CA ASN A 68 4.04 1.49 18.73
C ASN A 68 4.00 2.94 19.23
N LEU A 69 2.96 3.27 19.99
CA LEU A 69 2.79 4.58 20.58
C LEU A 69 3.13 4.48 22.07
N GLU A 70 4.31 4.98 22.43
CA GLU A 70 4.80 5.09 23.80
C GLU A 70 4.58 6.54 24.32
N GLU A 71 4.69 6.76 25.61
CA GLU A 71 4.47 8.07 26.23
C GLU A 71 5.39 9.16 25.66
N ASP A 72 6.67 8.83 25.45
CA ASP A 72 7.71 9.78 25.01
C ASP A 72 8.23 9.52 23.60
N SER A 73 7.78 8.49 22.91
CA SER A 73 8.30 8.11 21.60
C SER A 73 7.32 7.27 20.79
N ILE A 74 7.54 7.26 19.49
CA ILE A 74 6.75 6.49 18.53
C ILE A 74 7.67 5.52 17.82
N GLY A 75 7.35 4.23 17.89
CA GLY A 75 8.00 3.20 17.07
C GLY A 75 7.40 3.16 15.67
N VAL A 76 8.24 3.44 14.68
CA VAL A 76 7.86 3.57 13.27
C VAL A 76 8.57 2.52 12.44
N VAL A 77 7.84 1.74 11.66
CA VAL A 77 8.42 0.80 10.70
C VAL A 77 8.55 1.48 9.35
N LEU A 78 9.76 1.47 8.80
CA LEU A 78 10.09 2.15 7.55
C LEU A 78 9.73 1.30 6.34
N MET A 79 9.03 1.91 5.37
CA MET A 79 8.46 1.23 4.20
C MET A 79 9.39 1.30 2.97
N GLY A 80 10.69 1.26 3.19
CA GLY A 80 11.69 1.34 2.12
C GLY A 80 13.11 1.24 2.63
N ASP A 81 14.06 1.69 1.79
CA ASP A 81 15.47 1.75 2.16
C ASP A 81 15.72 2.87 3.18
N SER A 82 16.16 2.47 4.36
CA SER A 82 16.40 3.36 5.50
C SER A 82 17.88 3.75 5.69
N ASN A 83 18.76 3.37 4.77
CA ASN A 83 20.20 3.62 4.91
C ASN A 83 20.60 5.11 5.00
N HIS A 84 19.73 5.99 4.53
CA HIS A 84 19.94 7.44 4.53
C HIS A 84 19.26 8.15 5.72
N ILE A 85 18.57 7.41 6.58
CA ILE A 85 17.90 8.00 7.75
C ILE A 85 18.86 8.00 8.94
N GLU A 86 19.03 9.17 9.54
CA GLU A 86 19.94 9.41 10.66
C GLU A 86 19.19 10.04 11.85
N GLU A 87 19.77 9.93 13.03
CA GLU A 87 19.27 10.59 14.24
C GLU A 87 19.22 12.12 14.05
N GLY A 88 18.19 12.76 14.58
CA GLY A 88 17.96 14.19 14.47
C GLY A 88 17.24 14.64 13.19
N MET A 89 17.03 13.76 12.22
CA MET A 89 16.29 14.11 11.01
C MET A 89 14.82 14.41 11.30
N PRO A 90 14.21 15.41 10.60
CA PRO A 90 12.81 15.77 10.79
C PRO A 90 11.89 14.69 10.22
N VAL A 91 10.76 14.47 10.90
CA VAL A 91 9.70 13.56 10.50
C VAL A 91 8.37 14.31 10.53
N LYS A 92 7.62 14.25 9.45
CA LYS A 92 6.32 14.93 9.34
C LYS A 92 5.18 13.96 9.60
N GLN A 93 4.21 14.41 10.37
CA GLN A 93 2.93 13.73 10.53
C GLN A 93 2.05 14.02 9.31
N THR A 94 1.43 12.97 8.74
CA THR A 94 0.56 13.13 7.57
C THR A 94 -0.92 13.26 7.92
N GLY A 95 -1.34 12.78 9.08
CA GLY A 95 -2.75 12.66 9.47
C GLY A 95 -3.49 11.56 8.70
N GLU A 96 -2.80 10.77 7.89
CA GLU A 96 -3.39 9.70 7.08
C GLU A 96 -3.02 8.33 7.64
N VAL A 97 -4.02 7.48 7.86
CA VAL A 97 -3.80 6.07 8.22
C VAL A 97 -3.40 5.28 6.98
N LEU A 98 -2.53 4.29 7.16
CA LEU A 98 -2.04 3.41 6.10
C LEU A 98 -3.20 2.88 5.24
N SER A 99 -3.24 3.33 4.01
CA SER A 99 -4.30 3.05 3.05
C SER A 99 -3.73 2.94 1.63
N ILE A 100 -4.43 2.20 0.79
CA ILE A 100 -4.09 2.05 -0.62
C ILE A 100 -5.22 2.61 -1.50
N GLY A 101 -4.87 3.22 -2.62
CA GLY A 101 -5.84 3.53 -3.66
C GLY A 101 -6.38 2.23 -4.28
N VAL A 102 -7.67 2.17 -4.54
CA VAL A 102 -8.33 1.03 -5.18
C VAL A 102 -9.27 1.50 -6.30
N GLY A 103 -9.49 0.67 -7.29
CA GLY A 103 -10.32 1.00 -8.43
C GLY A 103 -10.02 0.10 -9.64
N ASP A 104 -10.87 0.18 -10.65
CA ASP A 104 -10.70 -0.58 -11.90
C ASP A 104 -9.41 -0.17 -12.66
N GLY A 105 -8.87 1.02 -12.41
CA GLY A 105 -7.60 1.46 -12.98
C GLY A 105 -6.39 0.60 -12.58
N PHE A 106 -6.51 -0.21 -11.55
CA PHE A 106 -5.47 -1.15 -11.11
C PHE A 106 -5.44 -2.45 -11.92
N LEU A 107 -6.50 -2.75 -12.67
CA LEU A 107 -6.53 -3.94 -13.52
C LEU A 107 -5.48 -3.83 -14.64
N GLY A 108 -4.75 -4.89 -14.88
CA GLY A 108 -3.64 -4.92 -15.84
C GLY A 108 -2.35 -4.28 -15.36
N ARG A 109 -2.27 -3.89 -14.07
CA ARG A 109 -1.14 -3.14 -13.52
C ARG A 109 -0.34 -3.97 -12.52
N VAL A 110 0.94 -3.65 -12.41
CA VAL A 110 1.85 -4.18 -11.39
C VAL A 110 2.18 -3.06 -10.42
N ILE A 111 1.88 -3.28 -9.15
CA ILE A 111 2.03 -2.29 -8.08
C ILE A 111 2.89 -2.82 -6.94
N ASP A 112 3.42 -1.90 -6.16
CA ASP A 112 3.99 -2.21 -4.85
C ASP A 112 2.89 -2.31 -3.76
N PRO A 113 3.21 -2.73 -2.53
CA PRO A 113 2.23 -2.80 -1.44
C PRO A 113 1.65 -1.47 -0.97
N LEU A 114 2.22 -0.34 -1.38
CA LEU A 114 1.69 1.01 -1.12
C LEU A 114 0.77 1.51 -2.24
N GLY A 115 0.61 0.72 -3.33
CA GLY A 115 -0.21 1.06 -4.48
C GLY A 115 0.52 1.86 -5.57
N ASN A 116 1.82 2.04 -5.45
CA ASN A 116 2.60 2.72 -6.48
C ASN A 116 2.82 1.80 -7.68
N PRO A 117 2.63 2.28 -8.91
CA PRO A 117 2.91 1.49 -10.11
C PRO A 117 4.41 1.25 -10.28
N ILE A 118 4.78 -0.01 -10.54
CA ILE A 118 6.16 -0.43 -10.81
C ILE A 118 6.35 -1.03 -12.22
N ASP A 119 5.30 -0.93 -13.05
CA ASP A 119 5.26 -1.47 -14.42
C ASP A 119 5.69 -0.46 -15.50
N GLY A 120 6.07 0.75 -15.12
CA GLY A 120 6.48 1.79 -16.07
C GLY A 120 5.35 2.40 -16.91
N LYS A 121 4.09 2.03 -16.66
CA LYS A 121 2.91 2.51 -17.43
C LYS A 121 2.33 3.85 -16.91
N GLY A 122 3.04 4.56 -16.03
CA GLY A 122 2.60 5.83 -15.46
C GLY A 122 1.64 5.70 -14.26
N PRO A 123 1.16 6.82 -13.72
CA PRO A 123 0.29 6.85 -12.55
C PRO A 123 -1.02 6.09 -12.77
N ILE A 124 -1.60 5.61 -11.67
CA ILE A 124 -2.87 4.89 -11.68
C ILE A 124 -3.95 5.79 -11.10
N GLU A 125 -5.06 5.91 -11.82
CA GLU A 125 -6.25 6.56 -11.28
C GLU A 125 -6.97 5.60 -10.33
N PHE A 126 -7.34 6.09 -9.15
CA PHE A 126 -8.08 5.31 -8.15
C PHE A 126 -9.43 5.97 -7.85
N THR A 127 -10.39 5.15 -7.50
CA THR A 127 -11.76 5.62 -7.19
C THR A 127 -11.89 6.01 -5.72
N GLU A 128 -11.30 5.22 -4.83
CA GLU A 128 -11.32 5.45 -3.39
C GLU A 128 -10.03 5.00 -2.72
N ARG A 129 -9.82 5.40 -1.46
CA ARG A 129 -8.76 4.85 -0.62
C ARG A 129 -9.34 3.87 0.40
N ARG A 130 -8.69 2.72 0.54
CA ARG A 130 -9.04 1.71 1.54
C ARG A 130 -7.90 1.49 2.53
N ARG A 131 -8.25 1.43 3.80
CA ARG A 131 -7.29 1.05 4.85
C ARG A 131 -6.78 -0.36 4.61
N LEU A 132 -5.50 -0.60 4.85
CA LEU A 132 -4.92 -1.93 4.70
C LEU A 132 -5.33 -2.84 5.86
N GLU A 133 -5.37 -2.32 7.07
CA GLU A 133 -5.79 -3.05 8.24
C GLU A 133 -7.30 -2.84 8.49
N LEU A 134 -8.08 -3.83 8.08
CA LEU A 134 -9.51 -3.92 8.35
C LEU A 134 -9.81 -5.14 9.19
N GLN A 135 -10.72 -4.98 10.14
CA GLN A 135 -11.21 -6.12 10.92
C GLN A 135 -12.00 -7.04 10.00
N ALA A 136 -11.62 -8.31 9.96
CA ALA A 136 -12.35 -9.31 9.20
C ALA A 136 -13.75 -9.54 9.82
N PRO A 137 -14.77 -9.81 8.99
CA PRO A 137 -16.11 -10.12 9.49
C PRO A 137 -16.11 -11.36 10.36
N SER A 138 -16.98 -11.37 11.34
CA SER A 138 -17.17 -12.50 12.26
C SER A 138 -17.73 -13.72 11.55
N VAL A 139 -17.66 -14.89 12.19
CA VAL A 139 -18.21 -16.14 11.62
C VAL A 139 -19.71 -16.04 11.32
N VAL A 140 -20.44 -15.27 12.11
CA VAL A 140 -21.90 -15.10 11.96
C VAL A 140 -22.26 -14.23 10.75
N GLU A 141 -21.41 -13.26 10.42
CA GLU A 141 -21.60 -12.34 9.29
C GLU A 141 -21.22 -12.96 7.94
N ARG A 142 -20.49 -14.07 7.97
CA ARG A 142 -19.99 -14.70 6.72
C ARG A 142 -21.03 -15.60 6.10
N GLN A 143 -21.19 -15.46 4.79
CA GLN A 143 -22.00 -16.36 3.98
C GLN A 143 -21.27 -17.71 3.75
N PRO A 144 -22.00 -18.84 3.66
CA PRO A 144 -21.40 -20.11 3.28
C PRO A 144 -20.92 -20.08 1.82
N VAL A 145 -19.81 -20.75 1.56
CA VAL A 145 -19.28 -20.94 0.21
C VAL A 145 -20.19 -21.90 -0.55
N GLY A 146 -20.87 -21.42 -1.61
CA GLY A 146 -21.85 -22.19 -2.38
C GLY A 146 -21.56 -22.30 -3.87
N GLU A 147 -20.68 -21.45 -4.42
CA GLU A 147 -20.36 -21.41 -5.84
C GLU A 147 -18.97 -22.01 -6.11
N PRO A 148 -18.82 -22.97 -7.04
CA PRO A 148 -17.51 -23.51 -7.39
C PRO A 148 -16.72 -22.54 -8.24
N LEU A 149 -15.40 -22.46 -7.98
CA LEU A 149 -14.43 -21.83 -8.85
C LEU A 149 -13.89 -22.87 -9.83
N GLN A 150 -14.03 -22.63 -11.11
CA GLN A 150 -13.47 -23.51 -12.14
C GLN A 150 -11.98 -23.20 -12.32
N THR A 151 -11.13 -24.06 -11.77
CA THR A 151 -9.66 -23.89 -11.88
C THR A 151 -9.11 -24.29 -13.23
N GLY A 152 -9.86 -25.10 -14.03
CA GLY A 152 -9.40 -25.70 -15.25
C GLY A 152 -8.53 -26.94 -15.05
N ILE A 153 -8.24 -27.29 -13.81
CA ILE A 153 -7.44 -28.47 -13.45
C ILE A 153 -8.39 -29.59 -13.09
N LYS A 154 -8.49 -30.58 -13.98
CA LYS A 154 -9.47 -31.69 -13.86
C LYS A 154 -9.46 -32.39 -12.50
N ALA A 155 -8.28 -32.61 -11.93
CA ALA A 155 -8.14 -33.28 -10.64
C ALA A 155 -8.75 -32.44 -9.50
N ILE A 156 -8.63 -31.13 -9.54
CA ILE A 156 -9.19 -30.22 -8.54
C ILE A 156 -10.69 -30.13 -8.76
N ASP A 157 -11.12 -29.74 -9.97
CA ASP A 157 -12.51 -29.43 -10.27
C ASP A 157 -13.44 -30.63 -10.09
N SER A 158 -12.94 -31.87 -10.34
CA SER A 158 -13.74 -33.09 -10.23
C SER A 158 -13.72 -33.77 -8.88
N MET A 159 -12.64 -33.65 -8.12
CA MET A 159 -12.47 -34.41 -6.87
C MET A 159 -12.49 -33.55 -5.62
N ILE A 160 -11.93 -32.34 -5.68
CA ILE A 160 -11.75 -31.42 -4.55
C ILE A 160 -12.08 -30.00 -5.02
N PRO A 161 -13.33 -29.71 -5.43
CA PRO A 161 -13.66 -28.42 -6.00
C PRO A 161 -13.44 -27.29 -5.00
N ILE A 162 -12.84 -26.20 -5.47
CA ILE A 162 -12.61 -24.99 -4.69
C ILE A 162 -13.81 -24.06 -4.90
N GLY A 163 -14.33 -23.49 -3.83
CA GLY A 163 -15.42 -22.53 -3.90
C GLY A 163 -14.96 -21.08 -3.92
N ARG A 164 -15.76 -20.22 -4.54
CA ARG A 164 -15.55 -18.76 -4.52
C ARG A 164 -15.63 -18.26 -3.07
N GLY A 165 -14.60 -17.53 -2.62
CA GLY A 165 -14.44 -17.10 -1.23
C GLY A 165 -13.80 -18.13 -0.29
N GLN A 166 -13.47 -19.34 -0.78
CA GLN A 166 -12.75 -20.33 0.00
C GLN A 166 -11.29 -19.91 0.18
N ARG A 167 -10.73 -20.25 1.36
CA ARG A 167 -9.29 -20.15 1.62
C ARG A 167 -8.65 -21.50 1.40
N GLU A 168 -7.72 -21.58 0.47
CA GLU A 168 -7.04 -22.81 0.09
C GLU A 168 -5.54 -22.68 0.31
N LEU A 169 -4.90 -23.74 0.80
CA LEU A 169 -3.46 -23.80 1.00
C LEU A 169 -2.83 -24.73 -0.04
N ILE A 170 -1.94 -24.16 -0.87
CA ILE A 170 -1.12 -24.93 -1.80
C ILE A 170 0.27 -25.08 -1.20
N ILE A 171 0.56 -26.25 -0.63
CA ILE A 171 1.82 -26.54 0.06
C ILE A 171 2.61 -27.63 -0.64
N GLY A 172 3.93 -27.58 -0.55
CA GLY A 172 4.86 -28.56 -1.11
C GLY A 172 6.28 -28.02 -1.22
N ASP A 173 7.22 -28.86 -1.63
CA ASP A 173 8.63 -28.53 -1.80
C ASP A 173 8.86 -27.50 -2.92
N ARG A 174 10.11 -27.07 -3.08
CA ARG A 174 10.49 -26.15 -4.16
C ARG A 174 10.30 -26.83 -5.53
N GLN A 175 9.87 -26.05 -6.53
CA GLN A 175 9.80 -26.44 -7.96
C GLN A 175 8.83 -27.60 -8.29
N ILE A 176 7.87 -27.92 -7.43
CA ILE A 176 6.86 -28.96 -7.71
C ILE A 176 5.58 -28.44 -8.38
N GLY A 177 5.53 -27.17 -8.78
CA GLY A 177 4.40 -26.62 -9.54
C GLY A 177 3.37 -25.84 -8.75
N LYS A 178 3.62 -25.45 -7.48
CA LYS A 178 2.67 -24.65 -6.68
C LYS A 178 2.21 -23.37 -7.40
N THR A 179 3.16 -22.61 -7.94
CA THR A 179 2.87 -21.39 -8.70
C THR A 179 2.12 -21.69 -9.99
N ALA A 180 2.41 -22.82 -10.66
CA ALA A 180 1.70 -23.21 -11.87
C ALA A 180 0.20 -23.42 -11.61
N VAL A 181 -0.15 -24.08 -10.51
CA VAL A 181 -1.57 -24.25 -10.12
C VAL A 181 -2.29 -22.89 -9.98
N ALA A 182 -1.66 -21.93 -9.31
CA ALA A 182 -2.24 -20.59 -9.14
C ALA A 182 -2.33 -19.83 -10.48
N VAL A 183 -1.26 -19.85 -11.28
CA VAL A 183 -1.20 -19.16 -12.58
C VAL A 183 -2.21 -19.76 -13.57
N ASP A 184 -2.28 -21.08 -13.68
CA ASP A 184 -3.22 -21.75 -14.57
C ASP A 184 -4.68 -21.51 -14.15
N THR A 185 -4.96 -21.44 -12.84
CA THR A 185 -6.28 -21.07 -12.33
C THR A 185 -6.66 -19.66 -12.76
N ILE A 186 -5.76 -18.67 -12.67
CA ILE A 186 -5.98 -17.30 -13.12
C ILE A 186 -6.22 -17.28 -14.64
N ILE A 187 -5.41 -17.95 -15.42
CA ILE A 187 -5.54 -18.03 -16.89
C ILE A 187 -6.90 -18.60 -17.27
N ASN A 188 -7.40 -19.60 -16.54
CA ASN A 188 -8.70 -20.20 -16.79
C ASN A 188 -9.89 -19.25 -16.53
N GLN A 189 -9.67 -18.11 -15.86
CA GLN A 189 -10.70 -17.10 -15.66
C GLN A 189 -10.84 -16.12 -16.83
N LYS A 190 -10.09 -16.30 -17.93
CA LYS A 190 -10.09 -15.40 -19.08
C LYS A 190 -11.50 -15.07 -19.60
N ASP A 191 -12.34 -16.08 -19.74
CA ASP A 191 -13.70 -15.95 -20.31
C ASP A 191 -14.79 -15.78 -19.26
N THR A 192 -14.40 -15.53 -17.99
CA THR A 192 -15.32 -15.29 -16.89
C THR A 192 -15.31 -13.80 -16.49
N ASP A 193 -16.20 -13.42 -15.59
CA ASP A 193 -16.25 -12.09 -14.96
C ASP A 193 -15.33 -11.95 -13.74
N VAL A 194 -14.60 -13.01 -13.41
CA VAL A 194 -13.74 -13.05 -12.22
C VAL A 194 -12.52 -12.15 -12.41
N LYS A 195 -12.35 -11.20 -11.52
CA LYS A 195 -11.13 -10.39 -11.38
C LYS A 195 -10.14 -11.11 -10.46
N CYS A 196 -8.88 -11.13 -10.82
CA CYS A 196 -7.86 -11.87 -10.09
C CYS A 196 -6.84 -10.93 -9.48
N ILE A 197 -6.32 -11.29 -8.31
CA ILE A 197 -5.22 -10.57 -7.68
C ILE A 197 -4.09 -11.54 -7.38
N TYR A 198 -2.94 -11.27 -7.96
CA TYR A 198 -1.74 -12.06 -7.75
C TYR A 198 -0.78 -11.30 -6.82
N VAL A 199 -0.50 -11.85 -5.64
CA VAL A 199 0.39 -11.23 -4.65
C VAL A 199 1.69 -12.00 -4.60
N ALA A 200 2.78 -11.40 -5.09
CA ALA A 200 4.12 -11.97 -5.08
C ALA A 200 4.91 -11.43 -3.89
N ILE A 201 5.32 -12.32 -2.96
CA ILE A 201 6.02 -11.94 -1.74
C ILE A 201 7.36 -12.67 -1.68
N GLY A 202 8.46 -11.94 -1.52
CA GLY A 202 9.79 -12.51 -1.36
C GLY A 202 10.32 -13.25 -2.61
N GLN A 203 9.71 -13.06 -3.77
CA GLN A 203 10.12 -13.64 -5.02
C GLN A 203 11.18 -12.79 -5.73
N LYS A 204 11.93 -13.39 -6.64
CA LYS A 204 12.82 -12.64 -7.52
C LYS A 204 11.99 -11.85 -8.54
N SER A 205 12.39 -10.62 -8.83
CA SER A 205 11.67 -9.77 -9.79
C SER A 205 11.60 -10.41 -11.18
N SER A 206 12.60 -11.18 -11.62
CA SER A 206 12.57 -11.94 -12.87
C SER A 206 11.45 -12.98 -12.92
N THR A 207 11.23 -13.70 -11.81
CA THR A 207 10.14 -14.69 -11.74
C THR A 207 8.76 -14.03 -11.82
N VAL A 208 8.61 -12.88 -11.22
CA VAL A 208 7.35 -12.12 -11.31
C VAL A 208 7.15 -11.58 -12.72
N ALA A 209 8.22 -11.11 -13.38
CA ALA A 209 8.16 -10.67 -14.78
C ALA A 209 7.72 -11.79 -15.72
N GLU A 210 8.23 -13.02 -15.54
CA GLU A 210 7.79 -14.20 -16.28
C GLU A 210 6.29 -14.49 -16.11
N VAL A 211 5.76 -14.31 -14.91
CA VAL A 211 4.31 -14.47 -14.64
C VAL A 211 3.50 -13.38 -15.32
N VAL A 212 3.95 -12.13 -15.27
CA VAL A 212 3.30 -11.01 -15.98
C VAL A 212 3.26 -11.26 -17.48
N GLU A 213 4.41 -11.63 -18.07
CA GLU A 213 4.51 -11.96 -19.50
C GLU A 213 3.57 -13.12 -19.88
N ARG A 214 3.47 -14.14 -19.04
CA ARG A 214 2.55 -15.24 -19.24
C ARG A 214 1.09 -14.78 -19.25
N PHE A 215 0.68 -13.95 -18.32
CA PHE A 215 -0.68 -13.40 -18.30
C PHE A 215 -0.97 -12.52 -19.53
N GLU A 216 0.03 -11.78 -20.02
CA GLU A 216 -0.10 -10.98 -21.23
C GLU A 216 -0.24 -11.87 -22.48
N GLN A 217 0.60 -12.88 -22.64
CA GLN A 217 0.55 -13.83 -23.76
C GLN A 217 -0.78 -14.59 -23.82
N GLU A 218 -1.31 -14.99 -22.68
CA GLU A 218 -2.61 -15.67 -22.57
C GLU A 218 -3.81 -14.70 -22.68
N GLY A 219 -3.58 -13.38 -22.64
CA GLY A 219 -4.61 -12.35 -22.78
C GLY A 219 -5.56 -12.29 -21.57
N VAL A 220 -5.03 -12.47 -20.35
CA VAL A 220 -5.79 -12.37 -19.10
C VAL A 220 -5.31 -11.21 -18.21
N LEU A 221 -4.20 -10.56 -18.57
CA LEU A 221 -3.57 -9.53 -17.74
C LEU A 221 -4.51 -8.38 -17.39
N ASP A 222 -5.39 -7.99 -18.31
CA ASP A 222 -6.39 -6.93 -18.13
C ASP A 222 -7.43 -7.19 -17.02
N LYS A 223 -7.49 -8.43 -16.52
CA LYS A 223 -8.35 -8.85 -15.39
C LYS A 223 -7.57 -9.11 -14.11
N VAL A 224 -6.25 -8.89 -14.13
CA VAL A 224 -5.37 -9.21 -13.00
C VAL A 224 -4.73 -7.95 -12.43
N VAL A 225 -4.74 -7.83 -11.10
CA VAL A 225 -3.88 -6.89 -10.38
C VAL A 225 -2.71 -7.66 -9.80
N ILE A 226 -1.50 -7.18 -10.00
CA ILE A 226 -0.29 -7.83 -9.48
C ILE A 226 0.32 -6.93 -8.40
N VAL A 227 0.35 -7.42 -7.17
CA VAL A 227 1.03 -6.77 -6.05
C VAL A 227 2.39 -7.45 -5.85
N ASN A 228 3.47 -6.71 -6.01
CA ASN A 228 4.81 -7.27 -5.93
C ASN A 228 5.63 -6.67 -4.79
N ALA A 229 6.04 -7.51 -3.85
CA ALA A 229 7.02 -7.21 -2.82
C ALA A 229 8.23 -8.16 -3.01
N PRO A 230 9.22 -7.77 -3.82
CA PRO A 230 10.35 -8.64 -4.14
C PRO A 230 11.20 -8.97 -2.91
N ALA A 231 12.06 -9.97 -3.01
CA ALA A 231 12.95 -10.39 -1.91
C ALA A 231 13.90 -9.28 -1.43
N SER A 232 14.17 -8.28 -2.27
CA SER A 232 14.98 -7.10 -1.93
C SER A 232 14.19 -5.98 -1.27
N ALA A 233 12.86 -6.08 -1.23
CA ALA A 233 12.03 -5.07 -0.58
C ALA A 233 12.17 -5.12 0.95
N ALA A 234 11.96 -3.99 1.61
CA ALA A 234 11.90 -3.92 3.06
C ALA A 234 10.91 -4.95 3.63
N ALA A 235 11.23 -5.54 4.78
CA ALA A 235 10.41 -6.56 5.42
C ALA A 235 8.97 -6.07 5.67
N ALA A 236 8.80 -4.80 6.00
CA ALA A 236 7.50 -4.16 6.18
C ALA A 236 6.65 -4.23 4.89
N LEU A 237 7.21 -3.93 3.73
CA LEU A 237 6.51 -4.04 2.46
C LEU A 237 6.08 -5.48 2.17
N GLN A 238 6.92 -6.46 2.46
CA GLN A 238 6.56 -7.87 2.30
C GLN A 238 5.41 -8.27 3.25
N MET A 239 5.39 -7.73 4.47
CA MET A 239 4.33 -7.95 5.44
C MET A 239 2.99 -7.35 4.98
N TYR A 240 3.01 -6.12 4.42
CA TYR A 240 1.78 -5.44 3.98
C TYR A 240 1.27 -5.86 2.60
N ALA A 241 2.05 -6.57 1.81
CA ALA A 241 1.64 -7.02 0.48
C ALA A 241 0.31 -7.82 0.45
N PRO A 242 0.06 -8.80 1.34
CA PRO A 242 -1.23 -9.50 1.36
C PRO A 242 -2.39 -8.58 1.77
N TYR A 243 -2.17 -7.59 2.64
CA TYR A 243 -3.20 -6.61 3.01
C TYR A 243 -3.55 -5.71 1.83
N ALA A 244 -2.55 -5.26 1.06
CA ALA A 244 -2.77 -4.49 -0.16
C ALA A 244 -3.56 -5.29 -1.20
N GLY A 245 -3.19 -6.56 -1.42
CA GLY A 245 -3.94 -7.45 -2.30
C GLY A 245 -5.38 -7.66 -1.84
N SER A 246 -5.60 -7.82 -0.53
CA SER A 246 -6.94 -7.97 0.05
C SER A 246 -7.78 -6.69 -0.10
N ALA A 247 -7.19 -5.50 0.11
CA ALA A 247 -7.88 -4.23 -0.08
C ALA A 247 -8.33 -4.03 -1.54
N CYS A 248 -7.48 -4.39 -2.51
CA CYS A 248 -7.83 -4.39 -3.93
C CYS A 248 -8.94 -5.41 -4.24
N LEU A 249 -8.85 -6.62 -3.67
CA LEU A 249 -9.83 -7.68 -3.89
C LEU A 249 -11.22 -7.24 -3.42
N LEU A 250 -11.34 -6.74 -2.22
CA LEU A 250 -12.63 -6.35 -1.63
C LEU A 250 -13.31 -5.17 -2.35
N TYR A 251 -12.55 -4.36 -3.08
CA TYR A 251 -13.12 -3.35 -3.95
C TYR A 251 -13.66 -3.94 -5.25
N THR A 252 -12.86 -4.78 -5.93
CA THR A 252 -13.20 -5.30 -7.27
C THR A 252 -14.23 -6.41 -7.25
N SER A 253 -14.28 -7.18 -6.17
CA SER A 253 -15.21 -8.30 -5.98
C SER A 253 -15.42 -8.50 -4.48
N PRO A 254 -16.44 -7.87 -3.90
CA PRO A 254 -16.78 -8.16 -2.52
C PRO A 254 -17.04 -9.67 -2.42
N SER A 255 -16.20 -10.33 -1.63
CA SER A 255 -16.33 -11.77 -1.41
C SER A 255 -17.72 -12.04 -0.82
N PRO A 256 -18.51 -12.98 -1.36
CA PRO A 256 -19.78 -13.36 -0.75
C PRO A 256 -19.62 -13.81 0.71
N ARG A 257 -18.40 -14.15 1.07
CA ARG A 257 -18.04 -14.56 2.44
C ARG A 257 -17.83 -13.39 3.38
N ASP A 258 -17.49 -12.23 2.85
CA ASP A 258 -17.07 -11.05 3.61
C ASP A 258 -18.00 -9.84 3.34
N SER A 259 -19.19 -10.08 2.77
CA SER A 259 -20.22 -9.06 2.50
C SER A 259 -21.27 -8.99 3.60
#